data_7bc9cdeffe9348f4e75eba194157d3af
#
_entry.id   7bc9cdeffe9348f4e75eba194157d3af
#
_cell.length_a   1.000
_cell.length_b   1.000
_cell.length_c   1.000
_cell.angle_alpha   90.00
_cell.angle_beta   90.00
_cell.angle_gamma   90.00
#
_symmetry.space_group_name_H-M   'P 1'
#
loop_
_entity.id
_entity.type
_entity.pdbx_description
1 polymer ?
#
loop_
_entity_poly.entity_id
_entity_poly.type
_entity_poly.pdbx_seq_one_letter_code
_entity_poly.pdbx_strand_id
1 'polypeptide(L)'
;YNVDDTIPPQQRAFNQMVRQTGPKQYEVIATHRRDFKLVIRPDMGGMRLTQRAEPDEFYVNDGRGQFTRVPMTSDRFRDANGARLTEEFESFGLTAKFVDLNGDGAPDLYVANDFEDTDQLWYNDGKGVFRLADWTTQRQMSNSAMGIDVADVNGDGRPDLFETDMMSNDPRRLKTQMPTHTSLPKKIGEQELQLQFQRNALFINRGDGTFAE
;
A
#
# COMPACT_ATOMS: atom_id res chain seq x y z
N TYR A 1 -15.78 31.96 -14.85
CA TYR A 1 -14.64 31.55 -13.98
C TYR A 1 -13.39 31.80 -14.80
N ASN A 2 -12.62 32.85 -14.48
CA ASN A 2 -11.27 33.03 -15.02
C ASN A 2 -10.35 32.01 -14.38
N VAL A 3 -10.03 30.95 -15.10
CA VAL A 3 -9.02 29.99 -14.70
C VAL A 3 -7.67 30.61 -15.04
N ASP A 4 -6.85 30.89 -14.05
CA ASP A 4 -5.48 31.35 -14.26
C ASP A 4 -4.64 30.19 -14.78
N ASP A 5 -4.45 30.14 -16.08
CA ASP A 5 -3.71 29.07 -16.78
C ASP A 5 -2.20 29.11 -16.54
N THR A 6 -1.69 30.12 -15.83
CA THR A 6 -0.28 30.20 -15.43
C THR A 6 0.04 29.28 -14.23
N ILE A 7 -0.99 28.88 -13.47
CA ILE A 7 -0.84 27.98 -12.31
C ILE A 7 -1.00 26.53 -12.76
N PRO A 8 -0.07 25.62 -12.43
CA PRO A 8 -0.21 24.20 -12.74
C PRO A 8 -1.52 23.60 -12.22
N PRO A 9 -2.17 22.69 -12.95
CA PRO A 9 -3.46 22.10 -12.55
C PRO A 9 -3.48 21.52 -11.12
N GLN A 10 -2.41 20.87 -10.71
CA GLN A 10 -2.28 20.32 -9.35
C GLN A 10 -2.25 21.43 -8.27
N GLN A 11 -1.57 22.53 -8.53
CA GLN A 11 -1.55 23.67 -7.62
C GLN A 11 -2.90 24.39 -7.55
N ARG A 12 -3.62 24.44 -8.68
CA ARG A 12 -5.00 24.99 -8.70
C ARG A 12 -5.95 24.14 -7.85
N ALA A 13 -5.89 22.81 -7.99
CA ALA A 13 -6.68 21.89 -7.17
C ALA A 13 -6.35 22.06 -5.69
N PHE A 14 -5.07 22.12 -5.33
CA PHE A 14 -4.64 22.37 -3.97
C PHE A 14 -5.25 23.67 -3.43
N ASN A 15 -5.12 24.78 -4.13
CA ASN A 15 -5.62 26.08 -3.70
C ASN A 15 -7.15 26.14 -3.56
N GLN A 16 -7.88 25.29 -4.28
CA GLN A 16 -9.35 25.20 -4.19
C GLN A 16 -9.84 24.29 -3.08
N MET A 17 -9.08 23.25 -2.75
CA MET A 17 -9.50 22.19 -1.83
C MET A 17 -8.86 22.30 -0.44
N VAL A 18 -7.85 23.14 -0.27
CA VAL A 18 -7.08 23.28 0.96
C VAL A 18 -7.18 24.70 1.48
N ARG A 19 -7.40 24.85 2.78
CA ARG A 19 -7.32 26.14 3.46
C ARG A 19 -6.24 26.13 4.53
N GLN A 20 -5.60 27.27 4.72
CA GLN A 20 -4.67 27.47 5.82
C GLN A 20 -5.46 27.79 7.10
N THR A 21 -5.18 27.07 8.17
CA THR A 21 -5.83 27.24 9.49
C THR A 21 -4.91 27.88 10.53
N GLY A 22 -3.61 27.97 10.23
CA GLY A 22 -2.61 28.57 11.10
C GLY A 22 -1.23 28.63 10.44
N PRO A 23 -0.20 29.14 11.15
CA PRO A 23 1.16 29.13 10.63
C PRO A 23 1.62 27.71 10.29
N LYS A 24 1.83 27.42 8.98
CA LYS A 24 2.18 26.10 8.45
C LYS A 24 1.15 24.98 8.75
N GLN A 25 -0.08 25.34 9.12
CA GLN A 25 -1.18 24.40 9.33
C GLN A 25 -2.18 24.52 8.20
N TYR A 26 -2.55 23.39 7.61
CA TYR A 26 -3.45 23.31 6.48
C TYR A 26 -4.42 22.17 6.68
N GLU A 27 -5.62 22.30 6.12
CA GLU A 27 -6.60 21.24 6.13
C GLU A 27 -7.37 21.20 4.79
N VAL A 28 -7.85 20.03 4.43
CA VAL A 28 -8.81 19.88 3.32
C VAL A 28 -10.13 20.48 3.75
N ILE A 29 -10.74 21.33 2.91
CA ILE A 29 -12.06 21.92 3.21
C ILE A 29 -13.13 20.84 3.32
N ALA A 30 -14.16 21.07 4.13
CA ALA A 30 -15.12 20.05 4.55
C ALA A 30 -15.78 19.30 3.39
N THR A 31 -16.05 19.98 2.27
CA THR A 31 -16.68 19.40 1.08
C THR A 31 -15.82 18.36 0.36
N HIS A 32 -14.52 18.34 0.58
CA HIS A 32 -13.57 17.45 -0.08
C HIS A 32 -12.84 16.49 0.87
N ARG A 33 -13.10 16.55 2.19
CA ARG A 33 -12.43 15.66 3.17
C ARG A 33 -12.74 14.19 2.98
N ARG A 34 -13.88 13.87 2.37
CA ARG A 34 -14.24 12.50 2.06
C ARG A 34 -13.31 11.90 1.02
N ASP A 35 -12.97 12.68 0.01
CA ASP A 35 -12.29 12.18 -1.19
C ASP A 35 -10.78 12.48 -1.19
N PHE A 36 -10.33 13.41 -0.32
CA PHE A 36 -8.94 13.88 -0.30
C PHE A 36 -8.37 13.98 1.12
N LYS A 37 -7.08 13.71 1.23
CA LYS A 37 -6.27 13.89 2.45
C LYS A 37 -5.02 14.71 2.14
N LEU A 38 -4.48 15.39 3.17
CA LEU A 38 -3.18 16.04 3.09
C LEU A 38 -2.11 15.11 3.66
N VAL A 39 -1.10 14.86 2.86
CA VAL A 39 0.06 14.05 3.27
C VAL A 39 1.28 14.96 3.34
N ILE A 40 2.02 14.89 4.43
CA ILE A 40 3.28 15.61 4.57
C ILE A 40 4.37 14.76 3.92
N ARG A 41 4.96 15.30 2.87
CA ARG A 41 6.05 14.68 2.11
C ARG A 41 7.25 15.62 2.07
N PRO A 42 8.08 15.62 3.13
CA PRO A 42 9.28 16.47 3.20
C PRO A 42 10.26 16.20 2.06
N ASP A 43 10.34 14.94 1.61
CA ASP A 43 11.14 14.45 0.50
C ASP A 43 10.74 15.05 -0.85
N MET A 44 9.48 15.43 -1.01
CA MET A 44 8.92 16.03 -2.23
C MET A 44 8.66 17.55 -2.12
N GLY A 45 9.24 18.19 -1.12
CA GLY A 45 9.15 19.65 -0.95
C GLY A 45 7.95 20.11 -0.13
N GLY A 46 7.31 19.25 0.67
CA GLY A 46 6.32 19.72 1.62
C GLY A 46 5.04 18.90 1.71
N MET A 47 3.90 19.55 1.52
CA MET A 47 2.57 18.99 1.67
C MET A 47 1.95 18.68 0.32
N ARG A 48 1.31 17.54 0.21
CA ARG A 48 0.63 17.10 -1.00
C ARG A 48 -0.84 16.79 -0.69
N LEU A 49 -1.73 17.18 -1.61
CA LEU A 49 -3.11 16.75 -1.62
C LEU A 49 -3.19 15.42 -2.37
N THR A 50 -3.61 14.37 -1.69
CA THR A 50 -3.81 13.03 -2.27
C THR A 50 -5.26 12.61 -2.18
N GLN A 51 -5.71 11.83 -3.14
CA GLN A 51 -7.02 11.18 -3.06
C GLN A 51 -6.99 10.16 -1.91
N ARG A 52 -8.11 10.00 -1.22
CA ARG A 52 -8.29 8.90 -0.26
C ARG A 52 -8.68 7.64 -1.03
N ALA A 53 -8.13 6.52 -0.60
CA ALA A 53 -8.64 5.23 -1.03
C ALA A 53 -9.93 4.88 -0.27
N GLU A 54 -10.74 3.99 -0.82
CA GLU A 54 -11.82 3.37 -0.07
C GLU A 54 -11.21 2.43 0.99
N PRO A 55 -11.88 2.24 2.14
CA PRO A 55 -11.44 1.25 3.12
C PRO A 55 -11.43 -0.18 2.54
N ASP A 56 -10.40 -0.95 2.85
CA ASP A 56 -10.35 -2.36 2.52
C ASP A 56 -11.46 -3.12 3.26
N GLU A 57 -12.17 -3.98 2.55
CA GLU A 57 -13.27 -4.74 3.12
C GLU A 57 -12.97 -6.24 3.18
N PHE A 58 -13.12 -6.81 4.37
CA PHE A 58 -12.93 -8.23 4.60
C PHE A 58 -14.27 -8.92 4.88
N TYR A 59 -14.53 -10.02 4.19
CA TYR A 59 -15.76 -10.80 4.34
C TYR A 59 -15.46 -12.24 4.68
N VAL A 60 -16.24 -12.79 5.59
CA VAL A 60 -16.18 -14.21 5.96
C VAL A 60 -17.42 -14.93 5.42
N ASN A 61 -17.17 -16.05 4.71
CA ASN A 61 -18.22 -16.94 4.22
C ASN A 61 -18.63 -17.92 5.34
N ASP A 62 -19.91 -18.12 5.53
CA ASP A 62 -20.48 -19.12 6.46
C ASP A 62 -20.45 -20.56 5.94
N GLY A 63 -19.85 -20.79 4.76
CA GLY A 63 -19.84 -22.07 4.06
C GLY A 63 -21.12 -22.40 3.30
N ARG A 64 -22.11 -21.50 3.31
CA ARG A 64 -23.39 -21.62 2.60
C ARG A 64 -23.60 -20.54 1.56
N GLY A 65 -22.55 -19.78 1.26
CA GLY A 65 -22.59 -18.67 0.31
C GLY A 65 -23.08 -17.34 0.91
N GLN A 66 -23.23 -17.24 2.22
CA GLN A 66 -23.50 -15.98 2.91
C GLN A 66 -22.20 -15.36 3.40
N PHE A 67 -21.99 -14.10 3.06
CA PHE A 67 -20.80 -13.36 3.43
C PHE A 67 -21.14 -12.31 4.48
N THR A 68 -20.37 -12.28 5.56
CA THR A 68 -20.49 -11.26 6.61
C THR A 68 -19.25 -10.39 6.62
N ARG A 69 -19.44 -9.07 6.51
CA ARG A 69 -18.35 -8.10 6.63
C ARG A 69 -17.76 -8.17 8.04
N VAL A 70 -16.45 -8.24 8.09
CA VAL A 70 -15.67 -8.14 9.34
C VAL A 70 -14.86 -6.85 9.27
N PRO A 71 -15.16 -5.85 10.12
CA PRO A 71 -14.40 -4.62 10.15
C PRO A 71 -12.92 -4.89 10.48
N MET A 72 -11.99 -4.19 9.84
CA MET A 72 -10.57 -4.29 10.18
C MET A 72 -10.27 -3.75 11.58
N THR A 73 -11.15 -2.91 12.12
CA THR A 73 -11.13 -2.48 13.53
C THR A 73 -11.63 -3.53 14.51
N SER A 74 -12.01 -4.73 14.06
CA SER A 74 -12.45 -5.85 14.90
C SER A 74 -11.28 -6.52 15.64
N ASP A 75 -11.61 -7.52 16.48
CA ASP A 75 -10.58 -8.32 17.16
C ASP A 75 -9.79 -9.26 16.23
N ARG A 76 -10.15 -9.33 14.96
CA ARG A 76 -9.46 -10.16 13.97
C ARG A 76 -8.23 -9.51 13.33
N PHE A 77 -8.05 -8.20 13.49
CA PHE A 77 -6.92 -7.51 12.88
C PHE A 77 -6.06 -6.82 13.92
N ARG A 78 -4.76 -6.96 13.75
CA ARG A 78 -3.72 -6.39 14.62
C ARG A 78 -2.68 -5.66 13.79
N ASP A 79 -2.15 -4.57 14.30
CA ASP A 79 -0.98 -3.94 13.73
C ASP A 79 0.29 -4.82 13.91
N ALA A 80 1.42 -4.35 13.39
CA ALA A 80 2.69 -5.06 13.50
C ALA A 80 3.14 -5.28 14.96
N ASN A 81 2.72 -4.44 15.89
CA ASN A 81 3.01 -4.56 17.31
C ASN A 81 2.01 -5.48 18.05
N GLY A 82 0.97 -5.97 17.36
CA GLY A 82 -0.07 -6.81 17.93
C GLY A 82 -1.23 -6.03 18.56
N ALA A 83 -1.25 -4.70 18.47
CA ALA A 83 -2.36 -3.89 18.95
C ALA A 83 -3.55 -3.95 17.96
N ARG A 84 -4.77 -3.78 18.47
CA ARG A 84 -5.97 -3.68 17.65
C ARG A 84 -5.92 -2.41 16.80
N LEU A 85 -6.38 -2.52 15.56
CA LEU A 85 -6.52 -1.35 14.69
C LEU A 85 -7.63 -0.42 15.24
N THR A 86 -7.37 0.88 15.22
CA THR A 86 -8.31 1.92 15.66
C THR A 86 -9.11 2.52 14.52
N GLU A 87 -8.63 2.36 13.30
CA GLU A 87 -9.23 2.87 12.07
C GLU A 87 -9.23 1.77 11.01
N GLU A 88 -10.15 1.85 10.05
CA GLU A 88 -10.16 0.99 8.88
C GLU A 88 -8.93 1.29 8.01
N PHE A 89 -8.40 0.27 7.39
CA PHE A 89 -7.26 0.43 6.48
C PHE A 89 -7.77 0.98 5.16
N GLU A 90 -7.25 2.14 4.75
CA GLU A 90 -7.53 2.75 3.45
C GLU A 90 -6.32 2.52 2.55
N SER A 91 -6.47 1.74 1.49
CA SER A 91 -5.42 1.50 0.51
C SER A 91 -5.98 1.30 -0.90
N PHE A 92 -5.13 1.48 -1.91
CA PHE A 92 -5.50 1.20 -3.30
C PHE A 92 -5.21 -0.26 -3.65
N GLY A 93 -5.78 -1.19 -2.87
CA GLY A 93 -5.64 -2.62 -3.09
C GLY A 93 -6.21 -3.07 -4.43
N LEU A 94 -5.39 -3.68 -5.28
CA LEU A 94 -5.80 -4.16 -6.61
C LEU A 94 -5.91 -5.67 -6.67
N THR A 95 -5.11 -6.38 -5.90
CA THR A 95 -5.16 -7.84 -5.87
C THR A 95 -4.80 -8.37 -4.49
N ALA A 96 -5.38 -9.53 -4.15
CA ALA A 96 -5.12 -10.19 -2.87
C ALA A 96 -4.92 -11.69 -3.08
N LYS A 97 -4.02 -12.28 -2.30
CA LYS A 97 -3.75 -13.72 -2.27
C LYS A 97 -3.79 -14.25 -0.86
N PHE A 98 -4.43 -15.40 -0.69
CA PHE A 98 -4.31 -16.20 0.52
C PHE A 98 -3.33 -17.33 0.28
N VAL A 99 -2.27 -17.38 1.06
CA VAL A 99 -1.21 -18.40 0.96
C VAL A 99 -0.47 -18.50 2.29
N ASP A 100 -0.08 -19.69 2.70
CA ASP A 100 0.74 -19.92 3.89
C ASP A 100 2.20 -19.53 3.57
N LEU A 101 2.58 -18.32 3.96
CA LEU A 101 3.91 -17.76 3.69
C LEU A 101 4.92 -18.03 4.81
N ASN A 102 4.44 -18.34 6.00
CA ASN A 102 5.29 -18.59 7.16
C ASN A 102 5.45 -20.08 7.49
N GLY A 103 4.71 -20.98 6.80
CA GLY A 103 4.81 -22.44 6.97
C GLY A 103 4.09 -22.97 8.19
N ASP A 104 3.13 -22.23 8.78
CA ASP A 104 2.39 -22.65 9.98
C ASP A 104 1.09 -23.42 9.67
N GLY A 105 0.76 -23.60 8.40
CA GLY A 105 -0.42 -24.31 7.91
C GLY A 105 -1.69 -23.46 7.83
N ALA A 106 -1.63 -22.18 8.17
CA ALA A 106 -2.73 -21.25 8.02
C ALA A 106 -2.48 -20.30 6.83
N PRO A 107 -3.47 -20.02 5.99
CA PRO A 107 -3.28 -19.08 4.89
C PRO A 107 -3.14 -17.64 5.42
N ASP A 108 -2.02 -17.01 5.15
CA ASP A 108 -1.77 -15.59 5.32
C ASP A 108 -2.43 -14.79 4.20
N LEU A 109 -2.60 -13.50 4.39
CA LEU A 109 -3.17 -12.61 3.39
C LEU A 109 -2.12 -11.62 2.89
N TYR A 110 -1.88 -11.61 1.58
CA TYR A 110 -1.08 -10.61 0.90
C TYR A 110 -1.97 -9.72 0.05
N VAL A 111 -1.83 -8.40 0.17
CA VAL A 111 -2.56 -7.38 -0.61
C VAL A 111 -1.56 -6.51 -1.32
N ALA A 112 -1.60 -6.51 -2.66
CA ALA A 112 -0.80 -5.62 -3.49
C ALA A 112 -1.55 -4.33 -3.77
N ASN A 113 -0.87 -3.21 -3.57
CA ASN A 113 -1.43 -1.88 -3.68
C ASN A 113 -0.87 -1.11 -4.87
N ASP A 114 -1.68 -0.18 -5.36
CA ASP A 114 -1.27 0.79 -6.38
C ASP A 114 -0.82 2.10 -5.73
N PHE A 115 -0.09 2.90 -6.51
CA PHE A 115 0.38 4.26 -6.19
C PHE A 115 1.31 4.33 -4.97
N GLU A 116 0.92 5.12 -3.97
CA GLU A 116 1.77 5.49 -2.84
C GLU A 116 1.62 4.56 -1.64
N ASP A 117 0.61 3.69 -1.65
CA ASP A 117 0.36 2.77 -0.56
C ASP A 117 1.28 1.55 -0.67
N THR A 118 1.84 1.14 0.47
CA THR A 118 2.70 -0.06 0.51
C THR A 118 1.84 -1.31 0.51
N ASP A 119 2.38 -2.39 -0.08
CA ASP A 119 1.75 -3.69 -0.01
C ASP A 119 1.64 -4.17 1.44
N GLN A 120 0.65 -5.01 1.69
CA GLN A 120 0.34 -5.48 3.04
C GLN A 120 0.45 -6.99 3.11
N LEU A 121 1.24 -7.47 4.04
CA LEU A 121 1.28 -8.87 4.44
C LEU A 121 0.68 -9.02 5.83
N TRP A 122 -0.34 -9.87 5.95
CA TRP A 122 -1.05 -10.16 7.19
C TRP A 122 -0.88 -11.63 7.54
N TYR A 123 -0.14 -11.93 8.60
CA TYR A 123 0.03 -13.29 9.12
C TYR A 123 -1.22 -13.73 9.89
N ASN A 124 -1.74 -14.91 9.53
CA ASN A 124 -2.90 -15.54 10.16
C ASN A 124 -2.44 -16.52 11.25
N ASP A 125 -2.95 -16.40 12.45
CA ASP A 125 -2.64 -17.28 13.60
C ASP A 125 -3.32 -18.67 13.55
N GLY A 126 -3.96 -19.02 12.43
CA GLY A 126 -4.75 -20.25 12.28
C GLY A 126 -6.11 -20.24 12.99
N LYS A 127 -6.43 -19.17 13.70
CA LYS A 127 -7.74 -18.96 14.36
C LYS A 127 -8.52 -17.81 13.73
N GLY A 128 -7.97 -17.23 12.65
CA GLY A 128 -8.57 -16.14 11.89
C GLY A 128 -8.28 -14.77 12.48
N VAL A 129 -7.20 -14.64 13.24
CA VAL A 129 -6.63 -13.33 13.62
C VAL A 129 -5.45 -13.05 12.73
N PHE A 130 -5.52 -11.92 12.03
CA PHE A 130 -4.51 -11.44 11.09
C PHE A 130 -3.67 -10.33 11.74
N ARG A 131 -2.37 -10.50 11.74
CA ARG A 131 -1.42 -9.50 12.23
C ARG A 131 -0.60 -8.97 11.06
N LEU A 132 -0.58 -7.64 10.89
CA LEU A 132 0.26 -6.98 9.90
C LEU A 132 1.73 -7.34 10.13
N ALA A 133 2.42 -7.73 9.08
CA ALA A 133 3.85 -8.01 9.14
C ALA A 133 4.64 -6.72 9.44
N ASP A 134 5.78 -6.89 10.07
CA ASP A 134 6.72 -5.79 10.26
C ASP A 134 7.28 -5.33 8.89
N TRP A 135 7.56 -4.04 8.76
CA TRP A 135 8.12 -3.46 7.52
C TRP A 135 9.45 -4.10 7.07
N THR A 136 10.18 -4.71 8.01
CA THR A 136 11.45 -5.42 7.71
C THR A 136 11.25 -6.74 7.00
N THR A 137 10.02 -7.27 6.98
CA THR A 137 9.66 -8.49 6.26
C THR A 137 9.89 -8.34 4.76
N GLN A 138 9.46 -7.21 4.20
CA GLN A 138 9.69 -6.80 2.82
C GLN A 138 10.18 -5.35 2.83
N ARG A 139 11.40 -5.10 2.38
CA ARG A 139 12.02 -3.77 2.45
C ARG A 139 11.80 -2.95 1.20
N GLN A 140 11.51 -3.61 0.11
CA GLN A 140 11.16 -2.98 -1.17
C GLN A 140 10.04 -3.76 -1.83
N MET A 141 9.28 -3.08 -2.69
CA MET A 141 8.13 -3.64 -3.38
C MET A 141 7.87 -2.91 -4.69
N SER A 142 6.90 -3.36 -5.46
CA SER A 142 6.38 -2.64 -6.62
C SER A 142 5.75 -1.30 -6.20
N ASN A 143 5.79 -0.29 -7.06
CA ASN A 143 5.11 1.00 -6.81
C ASN A 143 3.65 0.96 -7.28
N SER A 144 3.35 0.14 -8.26
CA SER A 144 2.03 0.05 -8.88
C SER A 144 1.74 -1.40 -9.17
N ALA A 145 1.58 -2.18 -8.12
CA ALA A 145 1.39 -3.62 -8.20
C ALA A 145 0.01 -3.96 -8.79
N MET A 146 0.01 -4.61 -9.96
CA MET A 146 -1.19 -4.95 -10.72
C MET A 146 -1.64 -6.38 -10.51
N GLY A 147 -0.74 -7.25 -10.12
CA GLY A 147 -1.03 -8.66 -9.95
C GLY A 147 0.02 -9.36 -9.11
N ILE A 148 -0.42 -10.44 -8.44
CA ILE A 148 0.43 -11.29 -7.61
C ILE A 148 0.30 -12.72 -8.10
N ASP A 149 1.42 -13.43 -8.16
CA ASP A 149 1.42 -14.87 -8.23
C ASP A 149 2.37 -15.50 -7.20
N VAL A 150 2.13 -16.77 -6.89
CA VAL A 150 2.82 -17.48 -5.83
C VAL A 150 3.30 -18.82 -6.36
N ALA A 151 4.59 -19.09 -6.23
CA ALA A 151 5.20 -20.36 -6.57
C ALA A 151 6.51 -20.56 -5.79
N ASP A 152 6.90 -21.81 -5.58
CA ASP A 152 8.26 -22.14 -5.14
C ASP A 152 9.20 -22.07 -6.36
N VAL A 153 9.83 -20.91 -6.58
CA VAL A 153 10.63 -20.68 -7.78
C VAL A 153 12.06 -21.22 -7.68
N ASN A 154 12.55 -21.43 -6.45
CA ASN A 154 13.90 -21.92 -6.17
C ASN A 154 13.94 -23.40 -5.78
N GLY A 155 12.80 -24.06 -5.59
CA GLY A 155 12.67 -25.48 -5.25
C GLY A 155 13.00 -25.82 -3.80
N ASP A 156 12.85 -24.86 -2.88
CA ASP A 156 13.15 -25.04 -1.48
C ASP A 156 11.96 -25.44 -0.60
N GLY A 157 10.80 -25.59 -1.21
CA GLY A 157 9.55 -26.02 -0.56
C GLY A 157 8.77 -24.88 0.11
N ARG A 158 9.20 -23.63 -0.04
CA ARG A 158 8.51 -22.46 0.47
C ARG A 158 7.89 -21.65 -0.66
N PRO A 159 6.72 -21.06 -0.45
CA PRO A 159 6.11 -20.19 -1.47
C PRO A 159 6.85 -18.84 -1.54
N ASP A 160 7.25 -18.47 -2.75
CA ASP A 160 7.78 -17.16 -3.11
C ASP A 160 6.67 -16.32 -3.73
N LEU A 161 6.81 -15.00 -3.70
CA LEU A 161 5.84 -14.06 -4.29
C LEU A 161 6.43 -13.38 -5.52
N PHE A 162 5.62 -13.23 -6.55
CA PHE A 162 5.94 -12.42 -7.72
C PHE A 162 4.88 -11.35 -7.94
N GLU A 163 5.32 -10.11 -8.04
CA GLU A 163 4.47 -8.95 -8.35
C GLU A 163 4.74 -8.42 -9.73
N THR A 164 3.67 -8.08 -10.43
CA THR A 164 3.75 -7.36 -11.70
C THR A 164 3.44 -5.90 -11.50
N ASP A 165 4.34 -5.02 -11.93
CA ASP A 165 4.17 -3.57 -11.91
C ASP A 165 3.53 -3.09 -13.22
N MET A 166 2.69 -2.05 -13.14
CA MET A 166 2.10 -1.40 -14.30
C MET A 166 3.16 -0.73 -15.19
N MET A 167 4.26 -0.30 -14.60
CA MET A 167 5.28 0.47 -15.28
C MET A 167 6.23 -0.42 -16.07
N SER A 168 6.59 0.03 -17.26
CA SER A 168 7.49 -0.72 -18.13
C SER A 168 8.95 -0.61 -17.70
N ASN A 169 9.68 -1.72 -17.73
CA ASN A 169 11.14 -1.72 -17.59
C ASN A 169 11.88 -1.09 -18.81
N ASP A 170 11.18 -0.86 -19.93
CA ASP A 170 11.76 -0.15 -21.06
C ASP A 170 11.86 1.35 -20.74
N PRO A 171 13.07 1.94 -20.70
CA PRO A 171 13.27 3.35 -20.36
C PRO A 171 12.54 4.34 -21.29
N ARG A 172 12.25 3.95 -22.53
CA ARG A 172 11.50 4.78 -23.47
C ARG A 172 10.02 4.81 -23.12
N ARG A 173 9.45 3.66 -22.78
CA ARG A 173 8.06 3.56 -22.37
C ARG A 173 7.85 4.16 -20.99
N LEU A 174 8.72 3.90 -20.04
CA LEU A 174 8.66 4.45 -18.69
C LEU A 174 8.52 5.97 -18.70
N LYS A 175 9.28 6.67 -19.54
CA LYS A 175 9.22 8.14 -19.68
C LYS A 175 7.89 8.67 -20.23
N THR A 176 7.09 7.84 -20.86
CA THR A 176 5.81 8.23 -21.48
C THR A 176 4.60 7.76 -20.70
N GLN A 177 4.75 6.82 -19.77
CA GLN A 177 3.62 6.22 -19.03
C GLN A 177 3.12 7.09 -17.87
N MET A 178 4.01 7.49 -16.95
CA MET A 178 3.64 8.36 -15.82
C MET A 178 4.86 9.18 -15.37
N PRO A 179 5.06 10.40 -15.88
CA PRO A 179 6.28 11.18 -15.59
C PRO A 179 6.36 11.72 -14.15
N THR A 180 5.33 11.56 -13.33
CA THR A 180 5.23 12.22 -12.02
C THR A 180 5.48 11.31 -10.81
N HIS A 181 5.58 10.01 -10.99
CA HIS A 181 5.82 9.05 -9.90
C HIS A 181 7.27 8.55 -9.90
N THR A 182 8.19 9.44 -9.67
CA THR A 182 9.54 9.04 -9.28
C THR A 182 9.54 8.89 -7.76
N SER A 183 9.56 7.65 -7.27
CA SER A 183 10.02 7.42 -5.92
C SER A 183 11.45 7.95 -5.83
N LEU A 184 11.61 9.10 -5.21
CA LEU A 184 12.94 9.64 -4.97
C LEU A 184 13.69 8.68 -4.04
N PRO A 185 14.96 8.34 -4.33
CA PRO A 185 15.74 7.53 -3.43
C PRO A 185 15.79 8.22 -2.08
N LYS A 186 15.31 7.54 -1.04
CA LYS A 186 15.36 8.04 0.33
C LYS A 186 16.80 8.13 0.77
N LYS A 187 17.09 9.13 1.60
CA LYS A 187 18.42 9.30 2.18
C LYS A 187 18.74 8.08 3.05
N ILE A 188 19.99 7.65 3.00
CA ILE A 188 20.52 6.61 3.91
C ILE A 188 20.20 7.02 5.34
N GLY A 189 19.46 6.16 6.06
CA GLY A 189 19.01 6.43 7.44
C GLY A 189 17.53 6.77 7.60
N GLU A 190 16.78 7.05 6.54
CA GLU A 190 15.31 7.13 6.56
C GLU A 190 14.70 5.72 6.40
N GLN A 191 14.82 4.92 7.47
CA GLN A 191 14.48 3.48 7.44
C GLN A 191 13.01 3.17 7.70
N GLU A 192 12.17 4.17 7.94
CA GLU A 192 10.81 3.95 8.41
C GLU A 192 9.78 3.67 7.31
N LEU A 193 10.17 3.65 6.06
CA LEU A 193 9.25 3.42 4.95
C LEU A 193 9.81 2.37 3.99
N GLN A 194 8.98 1.41 3.64
CA GLN A 194 9.26 0.42 2.60
C GLN A 194 9.52 1.13 1.27
N LEU A 195 10.56 0.72 0.56
CA LEU A 195 10.93 1.33 -0.71
C LEU A 195 10.04 0.76 -1.82
N GLN A 196 9.43 1.65 -2.60
CA GLN A 196 8.65 1.27 -3.77
C GLN A 196 9.41 1.60 -5.05
N PHE A 197 9.46 0.64 -5.97
CA PHE A 197 10.14 0.78 -7.24
C PHE A 197 9.19 0.50 -8.41
N GLN A 198 9.31 1.28 -9.47
CA GLN A 198 8.51 1.11 -10.69
C GLN A 198 9.05 -0.08 -11.51
N ARG A 199 8.88 -1.27 -10.98
CA ARG A 199 9.30 -2.53 -11.62
C ARG A 199 8.58 -3.71 -10.99
N ASN A 200 8.51 -4.82 -11.73
CA ASN A 200 8.14 -6.10 -11.15
C ASN A 200 9.07 -6.46 -9.99
N ALA A 201 8.53 -7.11 -8.97
CA ALA A 201 9.28 -7.58 -7.80
C ALA A 201 9.15 -9.10 -7.67
N LEU A 202 10.24 -9.74 -7.30
CA LEU A 202 10.28 -11.16 -6.93
C LEU A 202 10.80 -11.26 -5.51
N PHE A 203 9.99 -11.84 -4.64
CA PHE A 203 10.30 -12.01 -3.22
C PHE A 203 10.56 -13.47 -2.92
N ILE A 204 11.82 -13.80 -2.69
CA ILE A 204 12.25 -15.15 -2.29
C ILE A 204 12.10 -15.33 -0.78
N ASN A 205 11.27 -16.26 -0.39
CA ASN A 205 10.99 -16.58 1.00
C ASN A 205 12.20 -17.24 1.67
N ARG A 206 12.78 -16.59 2.68
CA ARG A 206 13.95 -17.11 3.38
C ARG A 206 13.60 -18.13 4.47
N GLY A 207 12.32 -18.28 4.82
CA GLY A 207 11.85 -19.16 5.89
C GLY A 207 12.13 -18.65 7.31
N ASP A 208 12.61 -17.44 7.45
CA ASP A 208 12.86 -16.76 8.73
C ASP A 208 11.89 -15.60 8.99
N GLY A 209 10.81 -15.52 8.22
CA GLY A 209 9.83 -14.43 8.25
C GLY A 209 10.26 -13.19 7.46
N THR A 210 11.32 -13.31 6.63
CA THR A 210 11.76 -12.24 5.72
C THR A 210 11.87 -12.73 4.29
N PHE A 211 11.87 -11.78 3.35
CA PHE A 211 12.06 -12.06 1.93
C PHE A 211 13.35 -11.42 1.41
N ALA A 212 13.94 -12.08 0.38
CA ALA A 212 14.94 -11.47 -0.47
C ALA A 212 14.23 -10.91 -1.72
N GLU A 213 14.49 -9.66 -2.03
CA GLU A 213 13.98 -8.98 -3.22
C GLU A 213 15.05 -8.88 -4.33
#